data_f2186be11c8a3943ce6e0f992e86f034
#
_entry.id   f2186be11c8a3943ce6e0f992e86f034
#
_cell.length_a   1.000
_cell.length_b   1.000
_cell.length_c   1.000
_cell.angle_alpha   90.00
_cell.angle_beta   90.00
_cell.angle_gamma   90.00
#
_symmetry.space_group_name_H-M   'P 1'
#
loop_
_entity.id
_entity.type
_entity.pdbx_description
1 polymer ?
#
loop_
_entity_poly.entity_id
_entity_poly.type
_entity_poly.pdbx_seq_one_letter_code
_entity_poly.pdbx_strand_id
1 'polypeptide(L)'
;FKKRDNIKEVEEGKYLAPKFDEKGLIPVITTDFKSGDILMHGYMNNEALKMTIETKEAHYWSRSRNKIWHKGQVSGFVQKVKEIRIDDDQDSVWLSVDIGNGASCHVGYRSCFYRSIPLGKIKNVEKLEMKFEEKKKIFDPEKIYKNEPNPTKL
;
A
#
# COMPACT_ATOMS: atom_id res chain seq x y z
N PHE A 1 18.07 5.06 -10.34
CA PHE A 1 17.27 4.33 -11.35
C PHE A 1 17.66 4.75 -12.76
N LYS A 2 17.37 3.89 -13.73
CA LYS A 2 17.66 4.16 -15.15
C LYS A 2 16.86 5.37 -15.64
N LYS A 3 17.46 6.14 -16.56
CA LYS A 3 16.80 7.27 -17.21
C LYS A 3 15.71 6.79 -18.18
N ARG A 4 14.62 7.53 -18.28
CA ARG A 4 13.45 7.23 -19.11
C ARG A 4 13.49 8.05 -20.40
N ASP A 5 14.28 7.64 -21.36
CA ASP A 5 14.44 8.34 -22.65
C ASP A 5 14.07 7.51 -23.87
N ASN A 6 13.67 6.26 -23.70
CA ASN A 6 13.28 5.35 -24.76
C ASN A 6 12.12 4.49 -24.32
N ILE A 7 10.97 4.59 -25.01
CA ILE A 7 9.74 3.86 -24.67
C ILE A 7 9.96 2.36 -24.70
N LYS A 8 10.59 1.83 -25.74
CA LYS A 8 10.81 0.39 -25.90
C LYS A 8 11.68 -0.15 -24.77
N GLU A 9 12.70 0.57 -24.35
CA GLU A 9 13.52 0.16 -23.23
C GLU A 9 12.77 0.21 -21.89
N VAL A 10 11.85 1.14 -21.71
CA VAL A 10 11.00 1.19 -20.54
C VAL A 10 10.08 -0.01 -20.49
N GLU A 11 9.40 -0.32 -21.58
CA GLU A 11 8.37 -1.36 -21.63
C GLU A 11 8.93 -2.79 -21.76
N GLU A 12 10.00 -2.96 -22.52
CA GLU A 12 10.56 -4.28 -22.87
C GLU A 12 11.97 -4.52 -22.34
N GLY A 13 12.63 -3.49 -21.83
CA GLY A 13 13.99 -3.58 -21.30
C GLY A 13 14.02 -4.20 -19.89
N LYS A 14 15.22 -4.45 -19.42
CA LYS A 14 15.45 -5.11 -18.12
C LYS A 14 15.88 -4.18 -16.99
N TYR A 15 15.98 -2.88 -17.27
CA TYR A 15 16.43 -1.93 -16.26
C TYR A 15 15.26 -1.22 -15.59
N LEU A 16 15.37 -1.05 -14.29
CA LEU A 16 14.38 -0.35 -13.48
C LEU A 16 14.45 1.17 -13.75
N ALA A 17 13.37 1.72 -14.30
CA ALA A 17 13.24 3.12 -14.66
C ALA A 17 11.86 3.63 -14.23
N PRO A 18 11.57 3.72 -12.92
CA PRO A 18 10.24 4.05 -12.44
C PRO A 18 9.84 5.47 -12.82
N LYS A 19 8.57 5.63 -13.14
CA LYS A 19 7.96 6.94 -13.42
C LYS A 19 7.27 7.45 -12.16
N PHE A 20 7.79 8.53 -11.63
CA PHE A 20 7.14 9.27 -10.55
C PHE A 20 6.29 10.38 -11.14
N ASP A 21 5.17 10.69 -10.49
CA ASP A 21 4.29 11.77 -10.92
C ASP A 21 4.92 13.15 -10.67
N GLU A 22 4.16 14.23 -10.92
CA GLU A 22 4.61 15.60 -10.75
C GLU A 22 4.94 15.95 -9.29
N LYS A 23 4.48 15.15 -8.34
CA LYS A 23 4.79 15.27 -6.90
C LYS A 23 5.95 14.37 -6.47
N GLY A 24 6.53 13.64 -7.41
CA GLY A 24 7.60 12.68 -7.14
C GLY A 24 7.11 11.38 -6.52
N LEU A 25 5.86 10.98 -6.75
CA LEU A 25 5.24 9.79 -6.16
C LEU A 25 4.88 8.74 -7.20
N ILE A 26 4.96 7.48 -6.80
CA ILE A 26 4.49 6.33 -7.57
C ILE A 26 3.49 5.55 -6.71
N PRO A 27 2.33 5.16 -7.28
CA PRO A 27 1.36 4.35 -6.54
C PRO A 27 1.87 2.94 -6.30
N VAL A 28 1.47 2.37 -5.17
CA VAL A 28 1.86 1.03 -4.73
C VAL A 28 0.62 0.25 -4.31
N ILE A 29 0.48 -0.97 -4.83
CA ILE A 29 -0.50 -1.94 -4.36
C ILE A 29 0.26 -3.01 -3.58
N THR A 30 -0.22 -3.34 -2.38
CA THR A 30 0.43 -4.34 -1.52
C THR A 30 -0.52 -5.50 -1.28
N THR A 31 -0.05 -6.71 -1.56
CA THR A 31 -0.81 -7.94 -1.39
C THR A 31 -0.11 -8.89 -0.42
N ASP A 32 -0.89 -9.78 0.20
CA ASP A 32 -0.37 -10.89 0.99
C ASP A 32 0.23 -11.94 0.05
N PHE A 33 1.48 -12.32 0.28
CA PHE A 33 2.17 -13.26 -0.62
C PHE A 33 1.61 -14.69 -0.53
N LYS A 34 0.92 -15.06 0.55
CA LYS A 34 0.31 -16.38 0.71
C LYS A 34 -1.07 -16.47 0.08
N SER A 35 -1.93 -15.50 0.34
CA SER A 35 -3.32 -15.51 -0.11
C SER A 35 -3.55 -14.75 -1.42
N GLY A 36 -2.69 -13.79 -1.74
CA GLY A 36 -2.91 -12.87 -2.85
C GLY A 36 -3.89 -11.75 -2.54
N ASP A 37 -4.42 -11.70 -1.33
CA ASP A 37 -5.37 -10.65 -0.94
C ASP A 37 -4.70 -9.28 -0.97
N ILE A 38 -5.43 -8.28 -1.44
CA ILE A 38 -4.96 -6.90 -1.39
C ILE A 38 -5.03 -6.43 0.06
N LEU A 39 -3.91 -5.93 0.57
CA LEU A 39 -3.80 -5.44 1.94
C LEU A 39 -3.96 -3.94 2.03
N MET A 40 -3.36 -3.21 1.10
CA MET A 40 -3.42 -1.75 1.08
C MET A 40 -2.98 -1.18 -0.26
N HIS A 41 -3.30 0.10 -0.45
CA HIS A 41 -2.77 0.96 -1.48
C HIS A 41 -2.02 2.10 -0.80
N GLY A 42 -0.89 2.49 -1.36
CA GLY A 42 -0.08 3.58 -0.85
C GLY A 42 0.73 4.26 -1.94
N TYR A 43 1.69 5.07 -1.53
CA TYR A 43 2.60 5.76 -2.44
C TYR A 43 4.03 5.63 -1.94
N MET A 44 4.97 5.71 -2.87
CA MET A 44 6.39 5.82 -2.56
C MET A 44 6.97 7.01 -3.31
N ASN A 45 7.92 7.69 -2.69
CA ASN A 45 8.83 8.55 -3.44
C ASN A 45 10.06 7.72 -3.86
N ASN A 46 10.97 8.32 -4.58
CA ASN A 46 12.20 7.67 -5.05
C ASN A 46 12.96 6.99 -3.89
N GLU A 47 13.10 7.68 -2.79
CA GLU A 47 13.86 7.20 -1.63
C GLU A 47 13.15 6.04 -0.91
N ALA A 48 11.82 6.12 -0.73
CA ALA A 48 11.05 5.04 -0.14
C ALA A 48 11.14 3.75 -0.97
N LEU A 49 11.11 3.85 -2.30
CA LEU A 49 11.27 2.70 -3.18
C LEU A 49 12.67 2.08 -3.03
N LYS A 50 13.72 2.91 -3.00
CA LYS A 50 15.08 2.42 -2.77
C LYS A 50 15.22 1.73 -1.42
N MET A 51 14.72 2.33 -0.35
CA MET A 51 14.76 1.75 0.99
C MET A 51 14.02 0.41 1.04
N THR A 52 12.88 0.30 0.37
CA THR A 52 12.12 -0.95 0.30
C THR A 52 12.92 -2.05 -0.40
N ILE A 53 13.58 -1.73 -1.51
CA ILE A 53 14.43 -2.68 -2.23
C ILE A 53 15.62 -3.13 -1.37
N GLU A 54 16.29 -2.20 -0.73
CA GLU A 54 17.50 -2.46 0.05
C GLU A 54 17.22 -3.22 1.34
N THR A 55 16.17 -2.82 2.08
CA THR A 55 15.86 -3.40 3.39
C THR A 55 14.98 -4.64 3.31
N LYS A 56 14.26 -4.83 2.20
CA LYS A 56 13.23 -5.85 2.03
C LYS A 56 12.07 -5.69 3.03
N GLU A 57 11.88 -4.48 3.51
CA GLU A 57 10.75 -4.08 4.35
C GLU A 57 10.06 -2.87 3.72
N ALA A 58 8.74 -2.87 3.70
CA ALA A 58 7.99 -1.84 2.98
C ALA A 58 8.11 -0.46 3.64
N HIS A 59 8.51 0.50 2.84
CA HIS A 59 8.55 1.92 3.17
C HIS A 59 7.66 2.67 2.18
N TYR A 60 6.86 3.59 2.68
CA TYR A 60 5.94 4.38 1.88
C TYR A 60 6.17 5.86 2.10
N TRP A 61 5.64 6.68 1.21
CA TRP A 61 5.52 8.11 1.43
C TRP A 61 4.14 8.41 2.04
N SER A 62 4.13 8.96 3.24
CA SER A 62 2.90 9.42 3.87
C SER A 62 2.52 10.80 3.33
N ARG A 63 1.47 10.86 2.52
CA ARG A 63 0.97 12.12 1.94
C ARG A 63 0.41 13.05 3.01
N SER A 64 -0.18 12.50 4.06
CA SER A 64 -0.77 13.30 5.16
C SER A 64 0.29 13.89 6.09
N ARG A 65 1.40 13.19 6.29
CA ARG A 65 2.48 13.62 7.19
C ARG A 65 3.68 14.20 6.45
N ASN A 66 3.69 14.08 5.14
CA ASN A 66 4.76 14.57 4.25
C ASN A 66 6.14 14.04 4.61
N LYS A 67 6.23 12.73 4.86
CA LYS A 67 7.47 12.04 5.23
C LYS A 67 7.46 10.57 4.84
N ILE A 68 8.64 9.95 4.82
CA ILE A 68 8.78 8.50 4.63
C ILE A 68 8.27 7.78 5.88
N TRP A 69 7.55 6.70 5.65
CA TRP A 69 6.94 5.89 6.68
C TRP A 69 7.37 4.44 6.52
N HIS A 70 8.09 3.92 7.51
CA HIS A 70 8.41 2.50 7.62
C HIS A 70 7.19 1.76 8.15
N LYS A 71 6.53 0.98 7.30
CA LYS A 71 5.31 0.27 7.65
C LYS A 71 5.57 -0.73 8.79
N GLY A 72 4.80 -0.59 9.86
CA GLY A 72 4.93 -1.45 11.04
C GLY A 72 5.86 -0.93 12.12
N GLN A 73 6.52 0.19 11.91
CA GLN A 73 7.46 0.76 12.91
C GLN A 73 6.77 1.04 14.26
N VAL A 74 5.52 1.50 14.24
CA VAL A 74 4.74 1.77 15.45
C VAL A 74 3.87 0.58 15.83
N SER A 75 3.13 0.00 14.87
CA SER A 75 2.21 -1.11 15.12
C SER A 75 2.91 -2.45 15.40
N GLY A 76 4.16 -2.61 14.99
CA GLY A 76 4.89 -3.87 15.06
C GLY A 76 4.61 -4.80 13.88
N PHE A 77 3.65 -4.47 13.00
CA PHE A 77 3.28 -5.29 11.84
C PHE A 77 4.05 -4.87 10.60
N VAL A 78 5.33 -5.18 10.58
CA VAL A 78 6.22 -4.92 9.46
C VAL A 78 5.79 -5.74 8.25
N GLN A 79 5.89 -5.16 7.07
CA GLN A 79 5.63 -5.86 5.81
C GLN A 79 6.96 -6.33 5.22
N LYS A 80 7.24 -7.61 5.37
CA LYS A 80 8.43 -8.24 4.79
C LYS A 80 8.20 -8.49 3.30
N VAL A 81 8.98 -7.85 2.46
CA VAL A 81 8.80 -7.92 1.01
C VAL A 81 9.36 -9.24 0.48
N LYS A 82 8.51 -10.00 -0.20
CA LYS A 82 8.85 -11.26 -0.87
C LYS A 82 9.07 -11.09 -2.36
N GLU A 83 8.32 -10.20 -2.98
CA GLU A 83 8.42 -9.89 -4.40
C GLU A 83 8.02 -8.45 -4.65
N ILE A 84 8.68 -7.81 -5.60
CA ILE A 84 8.32 -6.49 -6.11
C ILE A 84 8.15 -6.63 -7.61
N ARG A 85 6.99 -6.22 -8.11
CA ARG A 85 6.75 -6.08 -9.55
C ARG A 85 6.48 -4.62 -9.89
N ILE A 86 6.76 -4.27 -11.11
CA ILE A 86 6.42 -2.97 -11.67
C ILE A 86 5.66 -3.21 -12.96
N ASP A 87 4.72 -2.35 -13.31
CA ASP A 87 3.91 -2.55 -14.50
C ASP A 87 4.67 -2.19 -15.79
N ASP A 88 4.00 -2.32 -16.93
CA ASP A 88 4.64 -2.23 -18.25
C ASP A 88 5.33 -0.88 -18.51
N ASP A 89 4.69 0.22 -18.17
CA ASP A 89 5.27 1.55 -18.34
C ASP A 89 5.99 2.07 -17.07
N GLN A 90 6.12 1.22 -16.07
CA GLN A 90 6.83 1.46 -14.82
C GLN A 90 6.30 2.67 -14.03
N ASP A 91 4.98 2.83 -13.99
CA ASP A 91 4.32 3.90 -13.22
C ASP A 91 3.48 3.40 -12.03
N SER A 92 3.49 2.09 -11.77
CA SER A 92 2.82 1.48 -10.63
C SER A 92 3.61 0.29 -10.09
N VAL A 93 3.72 0.19 -8.77
CA VAL A 93 4.48 -0.86 -8.08
C VAL A 93 3.52 -1.83 -7.38
N TRP A 94 3.85 -3.10 -7.44
CA TRP A 94 3.16 -4.15 -6.70
C TRP A 94 4.13 -4.82 -5.72
N LEU A 95 3.84 -4.72 -4.42
CA LEU A 95 4.56 -5.44 -3.37
C LEU A 95 3.78 -6.69 -2.97
N SER A 96 4.46 -7.83 -2.95
CA SER A 96 3.95 -9.05 -2.33
C SER A 96 4.69 -9.24 -1.01
N VAL A 97 3.96 -9.22 0.11
CA VAL A 97 4.57 -9.14 1.45
C VAL A 97 4.08 -10.24 2.39
N ASP A 98 4.91 -10.57 3.36
CA ASP A 98 4.56 -11.42 4.49
C ASP A 98 4.33 -10.53 5.72
N ILE A 99 3.11 -10.57 6.25
CA ILE A 99 2.75 -9.89 7.50
C ILE A 99 2.37 -10.88 8.61
N GLY A 100 2.56 -12.18 8.36
CA GLY A 100 2.13 -13.22 9.30
C GLY A 100 0.63 -13.11 9.60
N ASN A 101 0.28 -13.10 10.89
CA ASN A 101 -1.09 -12.89 11.37
C ASN A 101 -1.39 -11.42 11.69
N GLY A 102 -0.59 -10.50 11.15
CA GLY A 102 -0.69 -9.08 11.43
C GLY A 102 -1.75 -8.35 10.61
N ALA A 103 -1.70 -7.03 10.67
CA ALA A 103 -2.64 -6.14 10.01
C ALA A 103 -1.90 -5.02 9.29
N SER A 104 -2.42 -4.61 8.14
CA SER A 104 -1.89 -3.49 7.35
C SER A 104 -2.71 -2.22 7.50
N CYS A 105 -3.95 -2.32 7.95
CA CYS A 105 -4.84 -1.18 8.10
C CYS A 105 -4.63 -0.46 9.44
N HIS A 106 -4.54 0.88 9.41
CA HIS A 106 -4.42 1.68 10.64
C HIS A 106 -5.67 1.61 11.53
N VAL A 107 -6.81 1.21 10.97
CA VAL A 107 -8.05 1.00 11.73
C VAL A 107 -8.00 -0.30 12.54
N GLY A 108 -7.04 -1.18 12.26
CA GLY A 108 -6.83 -2.42 12.99
C GLY A 108 -7.22 -3.68 12.24
N TYR A 109 -7.83 -3.58 11.07
CA TYR A 109 -8.14 -4.73 10.22
C TYR A 109 -6.90 -5.22 9.46
N ARG A 110 -6.91 -6.49 9.07
CA ARG A 110 -5.84 -7.09 8.28
C ARG A 110 -5.62 -6.35 6.97
N SER A 111 -6.70 -6.14 6.20
CA SER A 111 -6.70 -5.38 4.95
C SER A 111 -7.37 -4.03 5.13
N CYS A 112 -6.86 -3.03 4.42
CA CYS A 112 -7.56 -1.75 4.29
C CYS A 112 -8.88 -1.90 3.53
N PHE A 113 -9.03 -2.97 2.75
CA PHE A 113 -10.22 -3.26 1.96
C PHE A 113 -11.16 -4.23 2.71
N TYR A 114 -11.45 -3.92 3.95
CA TYR A 114 -12.24 -4.77 4.85
C TYR A 114 -13.76 -4.63 4.67
N ARG A 115 -14.21 -3.76 3.77
CA ARG A 115 -15.63 -3.56 3.45
C ARG A 115 -15.84 -3.68 1.95
N SER A 116 -17.00 -4.20 1.56
CA SER A 116 -17.40 -4.30 0.16
C SER A 116 -18.64 -3.47 -0.12
N ILE A 117 -18.79 -3.10 -1.38
CA ILE A 117 -19.97 -2.41 -1.91
C ILE A 117 -20.86 -3.48 -2.53
N PRO A 118 -22.08 -3.71 -2.02
CA PRO A 118 -22.98 -4.71 -2.61
C PRO A 118 -23.43 -4.27 -4.01
N LEU A 119 -23.45 -5.22 -4.96
CA LEU A 119 -23.76 -4.98 -6.37
C LEU A 119 -25.13 -5.54 -6.81
N GLY A 120 -26.02 -5.81 -5.87
CA GLY A 120 -27.36 -6.29 -6.17
C GLY A 120 -28.27 -5.17 -6.73
N LYS A 121 -29.59 -5.35 -6.58
CA LYS A 121 -30.56 -4.30 -6.96
C LYS A 121 -30.42 -3.11 -6.02
N ILE A 122 -29.87 -2.03 -6.53
CA ILE A 122 -29.61 -0.81 -5.76
C ILE A 122 -30.61 0.25 -6.19
N LYS A 123 -31.46 0.69 -5.24
CA LYS A 123 -32.47 1.73 -5.48
C LYS A 123 -31.86 3.13 -5.35
N ASN A 124 -30.95 3.34 -4.41
CA ASN A 124 -30.36 4.63 -4.14
C ASN A 124 -28.92 4.45 -3.65
N VAL A 125 -27.96 4.85 -4.47
CA VAL A 125 -26.52 4.72 -4.20
C VAL A 125 -26.12 5.48 -2.94
N GLU A 126 -26.73 6.64 -2.68
CA GLU A 126 -26.38 7.48 -1.54
C GLU A 126 -26.76 6.87 -0.18
N LYS A 127 -27.73 5.95 -0.19
CA LYS A 127 -28.18 5.23 1.01
C LYS A 127 -27.64 3.79 1.09
N LEU A 128 -26.69 3.48 0.23
CA LEU A 128 -26.11 2.14 0.17
C LEU A 128 -25.27 1.88 1.41
N GLU A 129 -25.51 0.74 2.05
CA GLU A 129 -24.70 0.29 3.19
C GLU A 129 -23.64 -0.69 2.73
N MET A 130 -22.39 -0.49 3.18
CA MET A 130 -21.31 -1.42 2.89
C MET A 130 -21.40 -2.65 3.78
N LYS A 131 -20.91 -3.77 3.26
CA LYS A 131 -20.80 -5.04 4.00
C LYS A 131 -19.37 -5.17 4.55
N PHE A 132 -19.24 -5.53 5.83
CA PHE A 132 -17.95 -5.85 6.43
C PHE A 132 -17.51 -7.26 6.04
N GLU A 133 -16.40 -7.37 5.34
CA GLU A 133 -15.78 -8.65 4.97
C GLU A 133 -14.86 -9.15 6.09
N GLU A 134 -14.26 -8.26 6.86
CA GLU A 134 -13.56 -8.57 8.10
C GLU A 134 -14.38 -8.01 9.28
N LYS A 135 -14.71 -8.86 10.22
CA LYS A 135 -15.58 -8.48 11.35
C LYS A 135 -14.82 -8.18 12.63
N LYS A 136 -13.56 -8.62 12.72
CA LYS A 136 -12.72 -8.43 13.91
C LYS A 136 -11.44 -7.68 13.54
N LYS A 137 -11.11 -6.69 14.34
CA LYS A 137 -9.81 -6.04 14.27
C LYS A 137 -8.73 -6.94 14.83
N ILE A 138 -7.54 -6.89 14.24
CA ILE A 138 -6.36 -7.59 14.73
C ILE A 138 -5.76 -6.86 15.94
N PHE A 139 -5.87 -5.53 15.97
CA PHE A 139 -5.42 -4.71 17.09
C PHE A 139 -6.37 -3.52 17.31
N ASP A 140 -6.25 -2.93 18.50
CA ASP A 140 -6.98 -1.70 18.85
C ASP A 140 -6.11 -0.48 18.49
N PRO A 141 -6.50 0.33 17.49
CA PRO A 141 -5.71 1.47 17.06
C PRO A 141 -5.54 2.54 18.15
N GLU A 142 -6.49 2.68 19.06
CA GLU A 142 -6.37 3.64 20.18
C GLU A 142 -5.24 3.27 21.14
N LYS A 143 -4.97 1.98 21.31
CA LYS A 143 -3.87 1.49 22.15
C LYS A 143 -2.52 1.60 21.47
N ILE A 144 -2.47 1.35 20.16
CA ILE A 144 -1.23 1.33 19.36
C ILE A 144 -0.78 2.75 18.98
N TYR A 145 -1.72 3.61 18.57
CA TYR A 145 -1.45 4.95 18.06
C TYR A 145 -1.89 6.05 19.03
N LYS A 146 -1.66 5.87 20.30
CA LYS A 146 -2.14 6.74 21.41
C LYS A 146 -2.04 8.25 21.15
N ASN A 147 -0.93 8.70 20.57
CA ASN A 147 -0.62 10.12 20.39
C ASN A 147 -0.46 10.51 18.91
N GLU A 148 -0.75 9.61 18.01
CA GLU A 148 -0.64 9.89 16.57
C GLU A 148 -1.99 10.28 15.99
N PRO A 149 -2.04 11.35 15.17
CA PRO A 149 -3.28 11.75 14.52
C PRO A 149 -3.69 10.68 13.49
N ASN A 150 -5.00 10.50 13.34
CA ASN A 150 -5.56 9.64 12.31
C ASN A 150 -5.14 10.18 10.93
N PRO A 151 -4.57 9.37 10.03
CA PRO A 151 -4.14 9.83 8.71
C PRO A 151 -5.30 10.14 7.75
N THR A 152 -6.52 9.68 8.06
CA THR A 152 -7.70 9.94 7.23
C THR A 152 -8.05 11.42 7.25
N LYS A 153 -8.20 12.02 6.07
CA LYS A 153 -8.67 13.39 5.89
C LYS A 153 -10.12 13.39 5.43
N LEU A 154 -10.92 14.32 5.94
CA LEU A 154 -12.32 14.49 5.57
C LEU A 154 -12.48 15.40 4.35
#